data_17cdfd1e3a4672f417030c3ef53559c3
#
_entry.id   17cdfd1e3a4672f417030c3ef53559c3
#
_cell.length_a   1.000
_cell.length_b   1.000
_cell.length_c   1.000
_cell.angle_alpha   90.00
_cell.angle_beta   90.00
_cell.angle_gamma   90.00
#
_symmetry.space_group_name_H-M   'P 1'
#
loop_
_entity.id
_entity.type
_entity.pdbx_description
1 polymer ?
#
loop_
_entity_poly.entity_id
_entity_poly.type
_entity_poly.pdbx_seq_one_letter_code
_entity_poly.pdbx_strand_id
1 'polypeptide(L)'
;MVSNQGELVTWRIEQIEPFFDDDEIDGVTDSIRRGWLTEGPYAADFLAAIQADTGARHAVLAPNGTLGLFLALLALELPRDSEILVPAFTFYASATAAVFAGLRPVFVDVDPETFNLDIDRLTPHVTERTKAIMPVHVYGHCAPLDRVAEFAARHQLKVLEDAAQAYGVAYQGRHAGTWGDVGVISFFADKTITMGEGAVVLTDDDALYEKLRLLRNQGRLSSGTFIHDALGMNFRVTDMQCAVGRAQLRKLPDIVARKQANHARYVANLAGVEGVRWMQVQEGSSHVPFRFAMLSERQAEVVDALEAERIQTRGFFHPLHLQPALQTYARGPLPVAERLSREGICLPVHRGLTSTDVDDMCDIIRKVHGG
;
A
#
# COMPACT_ATOMS: atom_id res chain seq x y z
N MET A 1 13.73 -15.30 8.08
CA MET A 1 14.31 -14.74 6.82
C MET A 1 15.78 -15.15 6.75
N VAL A 2 16.32 -15.28 5.55
CA VAL A 2 17.74 -15.64 5.37
C VAL A 2 18.54 -14.34 5.31
N SER A 3 19.65 -14.22 6.05
CA SER A 3 20.58 -13.10 5.96
C SER A 3 21.18 -12.99 4.55
N ASN A 4 21.84 -11.88 4.22
CA ASN A 4 22.61 -11.73 2.98
C ASN A 4 23.73 -12.80 2.83
N GLN A 5 24.05 -13.53 3.90
CA GLN A 5 25.02 -14.62 3.94
C GLN A 5 24.38 -16.02 3.97
N GLY A 6 23.05 -16.13 3.85
CA GLY A 6 22.36 -17.43 3.81
C GLY A 6 22.06 -18.07 5.17
N GLU A 7 22.30 -17.37 6.28
CA GLU A 7 22.00 -17.86 7.63
C GLU A 7 20.58 -17.44 8.07
N LEU A 8 19.89 -18.31 8.80
CA LEU A 8 18.61 -17.99 9.44
C LEU A 8 18.87 -17.06 10.62
N VAL A 9 18.57 -15.77 10.45
CA VAL A 9 18.64 -14.79 11.53
C VAL A 9 17.36 -14.89 12.35
N THR A 10 17.47 -15.18 13.62
CA THR A 10 16.37 -15.09 14.58
C THR A 10 16.37 -13.70 15.19
N TRP A 11 15.40 -12.88 14.79
CA TRP A 11 15.22 -11.55 15.33
C TRP A 11 14.55 -11.61 16.71
N ARG A 12 14.94 -10.72 17.63
CA ARG A 12 14.23 -10.48 18.88
C ARG A 12 12.92 -9.75 18.62
N ILE A 13 12.97 -8.76 17.72
CA ILE A 13 11.81 -8.01 17.25
C ILE A 13 11.84 -8.06 15.71
N GLU A 14 10.80 -8.65 15.13
CA GLU A 14 10.62 -8.65 13.68
C GLU A 14 9.98 -7.35 13.21
N GLN A 15 10.25 -6.96 11.96
CA GLN A 15 9.63 -5.80 11.33
C GLN A 15 8.12 -5.98 11.17
N ILE A 16 7.68 -7.21 11.02
CA ILE A 16 6.29 -7.59 10.70
C ILE A 16 5.97 -8.84 11.49
N GLU A 17 4.84 -8.79 12.17
CA GLU A 17 4.27 -9.95 12.87
C GLU A 17 2.76 -9.93 12.63
N PRO A 18 2.25 -10.68 11.64
CA PRO A 18 0.81 -10.85 11.43
C PRO A 18 0.17 -11.53 12.64
N PHE A 19 -0.98 -11.05 13.05
CA PHE A 19 -1.69 -11.63 14.17
C PHE A 19 -2.70 -12.68 13.70
N PHE A 20 -2.43 -13.94 14.01
CA PHE A 20 -3.29 -15.08 13.71
C PHE A 20 -3.71 -15.78 15.00
N ASP A 21 -4.91 -16.39 14.98
CA ASP A 21 -5.43 -17.28 16.01
C ASP A 21 -6.29 -18.39 15.38
N ASP A 22 -7.12 -19.06 16.18
CA ASP A 22 -7.95 -20.16 15.71
C ASP A 22 -9.00 -19.73 14.66
N ASP A 23 -9.39 -18.46 14.61
CA ASP A 23 -10.37 -17.95 13.64
C ASP A 23 -9.92 -18.15 12.18
N GLU A 24 -8.65 -17.90 11.86
CA GLU A 24 -8.09 -18.12 10.53
C GLU A 24 -7.98 -19.63 10.22
N ILE A 25 -7.53 -20.41 11.22
CA ILE A 25 -7.37 -21.87 11.08
C ILE A 25 -8.73 -22.52 10.79
N ASP A 26 -9.74 -22.16 11.55
CA ASP A 26 -11.11 -22.68 11.39
C ASP A 26 -11.71 -22.29 10.04
N GLY A 27 -11.54 -21.03 9.62
CA GLY A 27 -12.03 -20.57 8.33
C GLY A 27 -11.40 -21.29 7.14
N VAL A 28 -10.07 -21.48 7.14
CA VAL A 28 -9.36 -22.22 6.10
C VAL A 28 -9.78 -23.71 6.10
N THR A 29 -9.88 -24.30 7.30
CA THR A 29 -10.31 -25.70 7.46
C THR A 29 -11.72 -25.92 6.93
N ASP A 30 -12.64 -24.98 7.20
CA ASP A 30 -14.02 -25.04 6.70
C ASP A 30 -14.05 -24.94 5.16
N SER A 31 -13.28 -24.03 4.56
CA SER A 31 -13.17 -23.93 3.10
C SER A 31 -12.74 -25.26 2.46
N ILE A 32 -11.73 -25.93 3.06
CA ILE A 32 -11.25 -27.23 2.57
C ILE A 32 -12.33 -28.31 2.73
N ARG A 33 -13.00 -28.36 3.88
CA ARG A 33 -14.06 -29.36 4.16
C ARG A 33 -15.26 -29.23 3.22
N ARG A 34 -15.60 -28.02 2.78
CA ARG A 34 -16.66 -27.76 1.78
C ARG A 34 -16.27 -28.22 0.39
N GLY A 35 -14.98 -28.46 0.10
CA GLY A 35 -14.50 -28.90 -1.20
C GLY A 35 -14.55 -27.85 -2.30
N TRP A 36 -14.83 -26.59 -1.99
CA TRP A 36 -14.88 -25.47 -2.94
C TRP A 36 -13.76 -24.48 -2.62
N LEU A 37 -12.69 -24.51 -3.40
CA LEU A 37 -11.44 -23.79 -3.10
C LEU A 37 -11.26 -22.47 -3.87
N THR A 38 -12.03 -22.24 -4.92
CA THR A 38 -12.07 -20.96 -5.64
C THR A 38 -13.05 -20.01 -4.95
N GLU A 39 -13.26 -18.82 -5.48
CA GLU A 39 -14.18 -17.85 -4.89
C GLU A 39 -15.55 -18.46 -4.56
N GLY A 40 -15.94 -18.37 -3.30
CA GLY A 40 -17.12 -18.99 -2.74
C GLY A 40 -17.76 -18.11 -1.64
N PRO A 41 -18.34 -18.71 -0.59
CA PRO A 41 -19.02 -17.96 0.46
C PRO A 41 -18.13 -16.97 1.21
N TYR A 42 -16.86 -17.34 1.52
CA TYR A 42 -15.94 -16.44 2.19
C TYR A 42 -15.54 -15.25 1.31
N ALA A 43 -15.40 -15.47 -0.01
CA ALA A 43 -15.14 -14.37 -0.95
C ALA A 43 -16.31 -13.38 -1.00
N ALA A 44 -17.54 -13.88 -1.03
CA ALA A 44 -18.75 -13.05 -1.01
C ALA A 44 -18.86 -12.25 0.30
N ASP A 45 -18.67 -12.90 1.45
CA ASP A 45 -18.73 -12.28 2.77
C ASP A 45 -17.61 -11.25 2.95
N PHE A 46 -16.40 -11.54 2.47
CA PHE A 46 -15.27 -10.61 2.54
C PHE A 46 -15.54 -9.36 1.71
N LEU A 47 -15.99 -9.52 0.46
CA LEU A 47 -16.34 -8.36 -0.39
C LEU A 47 -17.46 -7.52 0.20
N ALA A 48 -18.51 -8.14 0.74
CA ALA A 48 -19.60 -7.42 1.39
C ALA A 48 -19.11 -6.61 2.60
N ALA A 49 -18.21 -7.18 3.41
CA ALA A 49 -17.60 -6.48 4.54
C ALA A 49 -16.72 -5.30 4.07
N ILE A 50 -15.88 -5.50 3.04
CA ILE A 50 -15.07 -4.43 2.45
C ILE A 50 -15.95 -3.29 1.93
N GLN A 51 -17.05 -3.58 1.25
CA GLN A 51 -17.98 -2.55 0.77
C GLN A 51 -18.64 -1.78 1.93
N ALA A 52 -19.02 -2.50 2.98
CA ALA A 52 -19.60 -1.87 4.18
C ALA A 52 -18.60 -0.95 4.88
N ASP A 53 -17.33 -1.38 5.04
CA ASP A 53 -16.29 -0.62 5.73
C ASP A 53 -15.81 0.59 4.91
N THR A 54 -15.69 0.44 3.59
CA THR A 54 -15.14 1.49 2.71
C THR A 54 -16.19 2.44 2.17
N GLY A 55 -17.45 2.00 2.13
CA GLY A 55 -18.54 2.71 1.48
C GLY A 55 -18.51 2.66 -0.05
N ALA A 56 -17.58 1.92 -0.66
CA ALA A 56 -17.50 1.75 -2.10
C ALA A 56 -18.72 0.99 -2.63
N ARG A 57 -19.31 1.43 -3.73
CA ARG A 57 -20.43 0.75 -4.36
C ARG A 57 -20.05 -0.65 -4.87
N HIS A 58 -18.86 -0.76 -5.44
CA HIS A 58 -18.35 -2.00 -6.04
C HIS A 58 -16.96 -2.35 -5.51
N ALA A 59 -16.76 -3.64 -5.31
CA ALA A 59 -15.49 -4.22 -4.91
C ALA A 59 -15.21 -5.49 -5.73
N VAL A 60 -13.99 -5.65 -6.23
CA VAL A 60 -13.56 -6.78 -7.04
C VAL A 60 -12.26 -7.33 -6.49
N LEU A 61 -12.21 -8.64 -6.22
CA LEU A 61 -11.00 -9.32 -5.75
C LEU A 61 -9.91 -9.38 -6.83
N ALA A 62 -8.65 -9.27 -6.41
CA ALA A 62 -7.46 -9.50 -7.23
C ALA A 62 -6.41 -10.29 -6.44
N PRO A 63 -5.48 -11.02 -7.10
CA PRO A 63 -4.53 -11.92 -6.42
C PRO A 63 -3.57 -11.22 -5.46
N ASN A 64 -3.21 -9.98 -5.74
CA ASN A 64 -2.37 -9.11 -4.91
C ASN A 64 -2.47 -7.65 -5.39
N GLY A 65 -1.87 -6.72 -4.63
CA GLY A 65 -1.92 -5.28 -4.95
C GLY A 65 -1.35 -4.95 -6.33
N THR A 66 -0.24 -5.55 -6.74
CA THR A 66 0.38 -5.33 -8.06
C THR A 66 -0.57 -5.67 -9.20
N LEU A 67 -1.19 -6.85 -9.13
CA LEU A 67 -2.16 -7.29 -10.13
C LEU A 67 -3.50 -6.54 -10.01
N GLY A 68 -3.85 -6.05 -8.83
CA GLY A 68 -4.99 -5.15 -8.64
C GLY A 68 -4.80 -3.83 -9.37
N LEU A 69 -3.63 -3.18 -9.22
CA LEU A 69 -3.27 -1.96 -9.94
C LEU A 69 -3.25 -2.20 -11.46
N PHE A 70 -2.67 -3.30 -11.90
CA PHE A 70 -2.65 -3.66 -13.32
C PHE A 70 -4.06 -3.88 -13.88
N LEU A 71 -4.93 -4.62 -13.18
CA LEU A 71 -6.33 -4.82 -13.54
C LEU A 71 -7.11 -3.50 -13.62
N ALA A 72 -6.92 -2.61 -12.64
CA ALA A 72 -7.53 -1.28 -12.63
C ALA A 72 -7.13 -0.45 -13.85
N LEU A 73 -5.83 -0.44 -14.20
CA LEU A 73 -5.32 0.29 -15.36
C LEU A 73 -5.83 -0.29 -16.68
N LEU A 74 -5.95 -1.62 -16.81
CA LEU A 74 -6.56 -2.24 -17.97
C LEU A 74 -8.03 -1.83 -18.13
N ALA A 75 -8.77 -1.77 -17.01
CA ALA A 75 -10.18 -1.40 -17.02
C ALA A 75 -10.43 0.08 -17.37
N LEU A 76 -9.47 0.97 -17.06
CA LEU A 76 -9.54 2.39 -17.44
C LEU A 76 -9.41 2.62 -18.96
N GLU A 77 -8.95 1.63 -19.73
CA GLU A 77 -8.83 1.69 -21.20
C GLU A 77 -8.12 2.95 -21.72
N LEU A 78 -7.09 3.39 -21.01
CA LEU A 78 -6.31 4.55 -21.43
C LEU A 78 -5.56 4.25 -22.75
N PRO A 79 -5.44 5.23 -23.66
CA PRO A 79 -4.70 5.03 -24.89
C PRO A 79 -3.27 4.55 -24.63
N ARG A 80 -2.78 3.61 -25.43
CA ARG A 80 -1.42 3.10 -25.32
C ARG A 80 -0.41 4.25 -25.38
N ASP A 81 0.69 4.14 -24.63
CA ASP A 81 1.73 5.17 -24.47
C ASP A 81 1.25 6.48 -23.82
N SER A 82 0.01 6.51 -23.28
CA SER A 82 -0.41 7.61 -22.40
C SER A 82 0.49 7.70 -21.18
N GLU A 83 0.67 8.92 -20.70
CA GLU A 83 1.43 9.19 -19.49
C GLU A 83 0.53 9.13 -18.25
N ILE A 84 1.08 8.56 -17.17
CA ILE A 84 0.48 8.54 -15.83
C ILE A 84 1.45 9.16 -14.83
N LEU A 85 0.99 10.16 -14.06
CA LEU A 85 1.79 10.77 -13.00
C LEU A 85 1.85 9.82 -11.80
N VAL A 86 3.07 9.48 -11.35
CA VAL A 86 3.32 8.54 -10.25
C VAL A 86 4.36 9.15 -9.31
N PRO A 87 4.14 9.17 -7.97
CA PRO A 87 5.17 9.63 -7.05
C PRO A 87 6.42 8.75 -7.17
N ALA A 88 7.61 9.36 -7.13
CA ALA A 88 8.87 8.63 -7.20
C ALA A 88 9.17 7.83 -5.92
N PHE A 89 8.58 8.24 -4.80
CA PHE A 89 8.73 7.60 -3.50
C PHE A 89 7.52 6.71 -3.22
N THR A 90 7.56 5.49 -3.75
CA THR A 90 6.56 4.44 -3.53
C THR A 90 7.14 3.07 -3.82
N PHE A 91 6.35 2.03 -3.56
CA PHE A 91 6.69 0.66 -3.92
C PHE A 91 6.71 0.48 -5.45
N TYR A 92 7.60 -0.39 -5.91
CA TYR A 92 7.87 -0.65 -7.33
C TYR A 92 6.61 -1.00 -8.15
N ALA A 93 5.61 -1.63 -7.53
CA ALA A 93 4.36 -2.05 -8.18
C ALA A 93 3.56 -0.89 -8.80
N SER A 94 3.56 0.29 -8.18
CA SER A 94 2.84 1.47 -8.71
C SER A 94 3.31 1.85 -10.12
N ALA A 95 4.63 1.74 -10.39
CA ALA A 95 5.17 2.01 -11.71
C ALA A 95 5.04 0.83 -12.67
N THR A 96 5.35 -0.40 -12.21
CA THR A 96 5.37 -1.57 -13.09
C THR A 96 3.98 -1.96 -13.59
N ALA A 97 2.94 -1.77 -12.77
CA ALA A 97 1.57 -1.97 -13.22
C ALA A 97 1.24 -1.06 -14.42
N ALA A 98 1.68 0.21 -14.38
CA ALA A 98 1.50 1.16 -15.49
C ALA A 98 2.29 0.71 -16.74
N VAL A 99 3.54 0.31 -16.57
CA VAL A 99 4.38 -0.16 -17.71
C VAL A 99 3.76 -1.39 -18.37
N PHE A 100 3.33 -2.39 -17.59
CA PHE A 100 2.69 -3.60 -18.12
C PHE A 100 1.32 -3.31 -18.75
N ALA A 101 0.61 -2.28 -18.30
CA ALA A 101 -0.61 -1.81 -18.95
C ALA A 101 -0.35 -1.03 -20.27
N GLY A 102 0.90 -0.87 -20.67
CA GLY A 102 1.28 -0.14 -21.88
C GLY A 102 1.29 1.37 -21.73
N LEU A 103 1.35 1.87 -20.49
CA LEU A 103 1.43 3.28 -20.14
C LEU A 103 2.88 3.69 -19.85
N ARG A 104 3.12 5.00 -19.82
CA ARG A 104 4.41 5.58 -19.48
C ARG A 104 4.34 6.30 -18.15
N PRO A 105 4.94 5.75 -17.06
CA PRO A 105 5.00 6.46 -15.80
C PRO A 105 5.85 7.74 -15.95
N VAL A 106 5.35 8.82 -15.41
CA VAL A 106 6.04 10.10 -15.23
C VAL A 106 6.25 10.28 -13.75
N PHE A 107 7.50 10.11 -13.34
CA PHE A 107 7.85 10.22 -11.91
C PHE A 107 7.86 11.67 -11.48
N VAL A 108 7.24 11.93 -10.35
CA VAL A 108 7.15 13.25 -9.73
C VAL A 108 7.65 13.19 -8.29
N ASP A 109 8.19 14.31 -7.81
CA ASP A 109 8.70 14.38 -6.44
C ASP A 109 7.56 14.39 -5.42
N VAL A 110 7.89 14.22 -4.17
CA VAL A 110 6.95 14.10 -3.07
C VAL A 110 7.13 15.25 -2.07
N ASP A 111 6.14 15.47 -1.23
CA ASP A 111 6.23 16.41 -0.13
C ASP A 111 7.21 15.90 0.95
N PRO A 112 8.13 16.74 1.45
CA PRO A 112 9.15 16.31 2.37
C PRO A 112 8.67 15.97 3.78
N GLU A 113 7.47 16.37 4.15
CA GLU A 113 6.91 16.17 5.49
C GLU A 113 5.95 14.97 5.50
N THR A 114 5.07 14.90 4.51
CA THR A 114 4.05 13.86 4.40
C THR A 114 4.49 12.65 3.56
N PHE A 115 5.55 12.78 2.77
CA PHE A 115 6.07 11.78 1.83
C PHE A 115 5.10 11.40 0.71
N ASN A 116 3.94 12.02 0.67
CA ASN A 116 2.93 11.85 -0.36
C ASN A 116 3.19 12.77 -1.56
N LEU A 117 2.43 12.57 -2.62
CA LEU A 117 2.50 13.33 -3.86
C LEU A 117 2.42 14.85 -3.60
N ASP A 118 3.41 15.62 -4.08
CA ASP A 118 3.41 17.09 -4.00
C ASP A 118 2.62 17.67 -5.19
N ILE A 119 1.37 18.06 -4.92
CA ILE A 119 0.46 18.57 -5.95
C ILE A 119 0.95 19.87 -6.58
N ASP A 120 1.67 20.72 -5.83
CA ASP A 120 2.16 22.01 -6.32
C ASP A 120 3.25 21.86 -7.39
N ARG A 121 3.89 20.70 -7.46
CA ARG A 121 4.95 20.38 -8.43
C ARG A 121 4.49 19.63 -9.65
N LEU A 122 3.18 19.30 -9.79
CA LEU A 122 2.70 18.44 -10.87
C LEU A 122 2.58 19.14 -12.22
N THR A 123 2.17 20.40 -12.24
CA THR A 123 1.84 21.12 -13.48
C THR A 123 2.93 21.05 -14.58
N PRO A 124 4.24 21.18 -14.28
CA PRO A 124 5.29 21.06 -15.29
C PRO A 124 5.42 19.66 -15.92
N HIS A 125 4.84 18.66 -15.31
CA HIS A 125 4.91 17.27 -15.77
C HIS A 125 3.71 16.85 -16.64
N VAL A 126 2.68 17.72 -16.74
CA VAL A 126 1.50 17.45 -17.56
C VAL A 126 1.79 17.75 -19.02
N THR A 127 1.48 16.80 -19.90
CA THR A 127 1.54 16.92 -21.36
C THR A 127 0.20 16.53 -21.97
N GLU A 128 0.03 16.68 -23.27
CA GLU A 128 -1.16 16.19 -23.99
C GLU A 128 -1.36 14.67 -23.86
N ARG A 129 -0.28 13.93 -23.59
CA ARG A 129 -0.32 12.49 -23.38
C ARG A 129 -0.68 12.09 -21.95
N THR A 130 -0.63 13.01 -20.98
CA THR A 130 -1.01 12.72 -19.61
C THR A 130 -2.51 12.44 -19.54
N LYS A 131 -2.87 11.24 -19.07
CA LYS A 131 -4.27 10.78 -19.00
C LYS A 131 -4.67 10.30 -17.61
N ALA A 132 -3.71 10.08 -16.72
CA ALA A 132 -4.00 9.63 -15.35
C ALA A 132 -3.01 10.19 -14.34
N ILE A 133 -3.44 10.15 -13.08
CA ILE A 133 -2.64 10.39 -11.89
C ILE A 133 -2.87 9.25 -10.89
N MET A 134 -1.78 8.80 -10.25
CA MET A 134 -1.82 7.76 -9.24
C MET A 134 -1.31 8.31 -7.90
N PRO A 135 -2.15 8.91 -7.06
CA PRO A 135 -1.78 9.17 -5.69
C PRO A 135 -1.52 7.83 -4.97
N VAL A 136 -0.48 7.79 -4.15
CA VAL A 136 -0.15 6.64 -3.31
C VAL A 136 -0.29 7.05 -1.85
N HIS A 137 -0.99 6.27 -1.04
CA HIS A 137 -1.23 6.54 0.36
C HIS A 137 -0.14 5.86 1.20
N VAL A 138 1.08 6.44 1.18
CA VAL A 138 2.24 5.80 1.80
C VAL A 138 2.12 5.75 3.33
N TYR A 139 2.62 4.68 3.90
CA TYR A 139 2.75 4.46 5.35
C TYR A 139 1.47 4.64 6.17
N GLY A 140 0.29 4.58 5.52
CA GLY A 140 -1.01 4.51 6.21
C GLY A 140 -1.67 5.85 6.50
N HIS A 141 -1.47 6.85 5.64
CA HIS A 141 -2.27 8.07 5.58
C HIS A 141 -2.51 8.49 4.12
N CYS A 142 -3.53 9.30 3.88
CA CYS A 142 -3.91 9.71 2.53
C CYS A 142 -2.99 10.80 1.97
N ALA A 143 -2.82 10.81 0.65
CA ALA A 143 -2.46 12.01 -0.11
C ALA A 143 -3.56 13.09 0.04
N PRO A 144 -3.30 14.37 -0.29
CA PRO A 144 -4.32 15.43 -0.22
C PRO A 144 -5.36 15.25 -1.34
N LEU A 145 -6.34 14.37 -1.10
CA LEU A 145 -7.25 13.84 -2.12
C LEU A 145 -8.20 14.87 -2.72
N ASP A 146 -8.61 15.87 -1.97
CA ASP A 146 -9.35 17.02 -2.49
C ASP A 146 -8.54 17.78 -3.55
N ARG A 147 -7.27 18.06 -3.26
CA ARG A 147 -6.36 18.72 -4.21
C ARG A 147 -6.03 17.83 -5.41
N VAL A 148 -5.89 16.51 -5.20
CA VAL A 148 -5.75 15.54 -6.30
C VAL A 148 -6.95 15.58 -7.22
N ALA A 149 -8.17 15.57 -6.66
CA ALA A 149 -9.42 15.62 -7.44
C ALA A 149 -9.54 16.93 -8.24
N GLU A 150 -9.24 18.09 -7.62
CA GLU A 150 -9.23 19.38 -8.31
C GLU A 150 -8.21 19.42 -9.46
N PHE A 151 -7.00 18.92 -9.21
CA PHE A 151 -5.94 18.84 -10.22
C PHE A 151 -6.36 17.92 -11.38
N ALA A 152 -6.87 16.73 -11.08
CA ALA A 152 -7.35 15.77 -12.06
C ALA A 152 -8.50 16.33 -12.92
N ALA A 153 -9.47 17.00 -12.30
CA ALA A 153 -10.58 17.64 -13.00
C ALA A 153 -10.09 18.74 -13.96
N ARG A 154 -9.17 19.60 -13.51
CA ARG A 154 -8.59 20.68 -14.33
C ARG A 154 -7.87 20.17 -15.58
N HIS A 155 -7.19 19.01 -15.46
CA HIS A 155 -6.39 18.43 -16.53
C HIS A 155 -7.08 17.24 -17.22
N GLN A 156 -8.33 16.94 -16.87
CA GLN A 156 -9.13 15.81 -17.42
C GLN A 156 -8.42 14.45 -17.26
N LEU A 157 -7.82 14.23 -16.10
CA LEU A 157 -7.10 13.00 -15.77
C LEU A 157 -8.01 12.01 -15.04
N LYS A 158 -7.80 10.72 -15.31
CA LYS A 158 -8.30 9.64 -14.47
C LYS A 158 -7.49 9.53 -13.19
N VAL A 159 -8.14 9.20 -12.08
CA VAL A 159 -7.50 9.01 -10.77
C VAL A 159 -7.55 7.54 -10.39
N LEU A 160 -6.37 6.91 -10.28
CA LEU A 160 -6.21 5.58 -9.70
C LEU A 160 -5.52 5.73 -8.34
N GLU A 161 -6.20 5.42 -7.24
CA GLU A 161 -5.60 5.43 -5.92
C GLU A 161 -4.84 4.13 -5.63
N ASP A 162 -3.53 4.23 -5.38
CA ASP A 162 -2.78 3.14 -4.75
C ASP A 162 -2.93 3.24 -3.23
N ALA A 163 -3.97 2.58 -2.71
CA ALA A 163 -4.29 2.50 -1.30
C ALA A 163 -3.76 1.21 -0.64
N ALA A 164 -2.72 0.59 -1.24
CA ALA A 164 -2.17 -0.69 -0.79
C ALA A 164 -1.68 -0.69 0.67
N GLN A 165 -1.45 0.47 1.28
CA GLN A 165 -0.99 0.63 2.66
C GLN A 165 -2.02 1.35 3.54
N ALA A 166 -3.25 1.58 3.06
CA ALA A 166 -4.18 2.52 3.66
C ALA A 166 -5.58 1.92 3.97
N TYR A 167 -5.67 0.61 4.20
CA TYR A 167 -6.94 0.04 4.66
C TYR A 167 -7.29 0.56 6.06
N GLY A 168 -8.53 1.01 6.23
CA GLY A 168 -9.01 1.67 7.45
C GLY A 168 -8.62 3.15 7.59
N VAL A 169 -7.97 3.73 6.57
CA VAL A 169 -7.63 5.16 6.52
C VAL A 169 -8.76 5.93 5.82
N ALA A 170 -9.11 7.10 6.36
CA ALA A 170 -10.07 8.00 5.75
C ALA A 170 -9.46 9.40 5.56
N TYR A 171 -9.84 10.06 4.48
CA TYR A 171 -9.58 11.47 4.23
C TYR A 171 -10.89 12.24 4.29
N GLN A 172 -10.99 13.24 5.17
CA GLN A 172 -12.23 14.01 5.39
C GLN A 172 -13.49 13.13 5.58
N GLY A 173 -13.31 11.99 6.28
CA GLY A 173 -14.39 11.05 6.60
C GLY A 173 -14.72 10.03 5.49
N ARG A 174 -14.09 10.07 4.31
CA ARG A 174 -14.26 9.12 3.22
C ARG A 174 -13.04 8.20 3.12
N HIS A 175 -13.27 6.89 2.97
CA HIS A 175 -12.20 5.88 2.97
C HIS A 175 -11.22 6.07 1.79
N ALA A 176 -9.91 5.88 2.05
CA ALA A 176 -8.88 5.82 1.02
C ALA A 176 -9.19 4.72 -0.01
N GLY A 177 -8.93 4.99 -1.28
CA GLY A 177 -9.26 4.08 -2.38
C GLY A 177 -10.69 4.23 -2.91
N THR A 178 -11.45 5.23 -2.43
CA THR A 178 -12.81 5.51 -2.93
C THR A 178 -12.96 6.91 -3.53
N TRP A 179 -11.94 7.74 -3.50
CA TRP A 179 -11.98 9.13 -3.98
C TRP A 179 -11.80 9.26 -5.49
N GLY A 180 -10.99 8.37 -6.08
CA GLY A 180 -10.71 8.37 -7.52
C GLY A 180 -11.76 7.62 -8.34
N ASP A 181 -11.46 7.44 -9.65
CA ASP A 181 -12.24 6.58 -10.54
C ASP A 181 -12.16 5.11 -10.09
N VAL A 182 -10.99 4.72 -9.55
CA VAL A 182 -10.70 3.37 -9.05
C VAL A 182 -9.64 3.43 -7.96
N GLY A 183 -9.72 2.56 -6.97
CA GLY A 183 -8.71 2.41 -5.93
C GLY A 183 -8.34 0.95 -5.69
N VAL A 184 -7.12 0.72 -5.20
CA VAL A 184 -6.61 -0.64 -4.94
C VAL A 184 -6.08 -0.74 -3.51
N ILE A 185 -6.61 -1.69 -2.76
CA ILE A 185 -6.16 -2.05 -1.43
C ILE A 185 -5.48 -3.42 -1.48
N SER A 186 -4.33 -3.56 -0.82
CA SER A 186 -3.57 -4.81 -0.73
C SER A 186 -3.75 -5.47 0.63
N PHE A 187 -3.80 -6.80 0.61
CA PHE A 187 -3.82 -7.66 1.79
C PHE A 187 -2.64 -8.66 1.78
N PHE A 188 -1.49 -8.19 1.27
CA PHE A 188 -0.23 -8.93 1.35
C PHE A 188 0.16 -9.21 2.80
N ALA A 189 1.02 -10.19 3.04
CA ALA A 189 1.42 -10.67 4.37
C ALA A 189 1.88 -9.57 5.34
N ASP A 190 2.39 -8.43 4.86
CA ASP A 190 2.89 -7.34 5.70
C ASP A 190 1.88 -6.21 5.94
N LYS A 191 0.67 -6.30 5.40
CA LYS A 191 -0.33 -5.24 5.50
C LYS A 191 -0.99 -5.20 6.88
N THR A 192 -1.76 -4.15 7.15
CA THR A 192 -2.44 -3.96 8.44
C THR A 192 -3.30 -5.17 8.81
N ILE A 193 -4.00 -5.73 7.84
CA ILE A 193 -4.62 -7.05 7.86
C ILE A 193 -4.19 -7.81 6.61
N THR A 194 -4.16 -9.13 6.67
CA THR A 194 -3.59 -9.94 5.59
C THR A 194 -4.50 -11.08 5.15
N MET A 195 -4.30 -11.52 3.90
CA MET A 195 -4.82 -12.76 3.32
C MET A 195 -3.66 -13.67 2.86
N GLY A 196 -2.41 -13.37 3.31
CA GLY A 196 -1.18 -13.90 2.73
C GLY A 196 -0.84 -13.20 1.42
N GLU A 197 -1.63 -13.44 0.40
CA GLU A 197 -1.73 -12.67 -0.85
C GLU A 197 -3.20 -12.36 -1.11
N GLY A 198 -3.47 -11.15 -1.60
CA GLY A 198 -4.82 -10.69 -1.92
C GLY A 198 -4.87 -9.19 -2.15
N ALA A 199 -5.89 -8.74 -2.85
CA ALA A 199 -6.22 -7.34 -3.02
C ALA A 199 -7.70 -7.16 -3.36
N VAL A 200 -8.18 -5.93 -3.20
CA VAL A 200 -9.50 -5.50 -3.67
C VAL A 200 -9.34 -4.25 -4.52
N VAL A 201 -10.01 -4.23 -5.65
CA VAL A 201 -10.18 -3.07 -6.52
C VAL A 201 -11.56 -2.48 -6.25
N LEU A 202 -11.62 -1.19 -5.91
CA LEU A 202 -12.82 -0.45 -5.54
C LEU A 202 -13.20 0.55 -6.62
N THR A 203 -14.49 0.72 -6.89
CA THR A 203 -15.01 1.78 -7.77
C THR A 203 -16.48 2.05 -7.46
N ASP A 204 -16.93 3.28 -7.75
CA ASP A 204 -18.35 3.64 -7.71
C ASP A 204 -18.97 3.69 -9.11
N ASP A 205 -18.20 3.43 -10.17
CA ASP A 205 -18.64 3.44 -11.56
C ASP A 205 -19.11 2.05 -11.99
N ASP A 206 -20.40 1.93 -12.36
CA ASP A 206 -21.02 0.67 -12.77
C ASP A 206 -20.36 0.09 -14.04
N ALA A 207 -20.01 0.93 -15.01
CA ALA A 207 -19.40 0.48 -16.27
C ALA A 207 -17.95 -0.01 -16.03
N LEU A 208 -17.20 0.67 -15.17
CA LEU A 208 -15.87 0.25 -14.80
C LEU A 208 -15.90 -1.08 -14.01
N TYR A 209 -16.88 -1.25 -13.14
CA TYR A 209 -17.10 -2.51 -12.40
C TYR A 209 -17.34 -3.69 -13.35
N GLU A 210 -18.20 -3.55 -14.35
CA GLU A 210 -18.44 -4.62 -15.31
C GLU A 210 -17.18 -4.95 -16.13
N LYS A 211 -16.37 -3.95 -16.49
CA LYS A 211 -15.07 -4.19 -17.13
C LYS A 211 -14.08 -4.93 -16.21
N LEU A 212 -13.98 -4.52 -14.96
CA LEU A 212 -13.14 -5.21 -13.96
C LEU A 212 -13.54 -6.69 -13.84
N ARG A 213 -14.85 -6.98 -13.74
CA ARG A 213 -15.37 -8.36 -13.68
C ARG A 213 -15.05 -9.17 -14.93
N LEU A 214 -15.23 -8.57 -16.11
CA LEU A 214 -14.94 -9.21 -17.39
C LEU A 214 -13.44 -9.54 -17.51
N LEU A 215 -12.58 -8.56 -17.32
CA LEU A 215 -11.14 -8.70 -17.47
C LEU A 215 -10.53 -9.69 -16.46
N ARG A 216 -10.98 -9.67 -15.20
CA ARG A 216 -10.48 -10.59 -14.17
C ARG A 216 -10.89 -12.05 -14.38
N ASN A 217 -11.94 -12.29 -15.16
CA ASN A 217 -12.42 -13.63 -15.49
C ASN A 217 -11.99 -14.08 -16.90
N GLN A 218 -10.77 -13.74 -17.29
CA GLN A 218 -10.22 -14.11 -18.60
C GLN A 218 -11.01 -13.53 -19.80
N GLY A 219 -11.71 -12.41 -19.63
CA GLY A 219 -12.53 -11.80 -20.67
C GLY A 219 -13.85 -12.53 -20.96
N ARG A 220 -14.37 -13.29 -20.00
CA ARG A 220 -15.66 -14.02 -20.12
C ARG A 220 -16.72 -13.38 -19.25
N LEU A 221 -17.92 -13.22 -19.81
CA LEU A 221 -19.09 -12.74 -19.07
C LEU A 221 -19.64 -13.78 -18.07
N SER A 222 -19.48 -15.07 -18.38
CA SER A 222 -19.93 -16.17 -17.52
C SER A 222 -18.93 -17.33 -17.52
N SER A 223 -19.00 -18.18 -16.50
CA SER A 223 -18.21 -19.41 -16.41
C SER A 223 -18.71 -20.56 -17.31
N GLY A 224 -19.91 -20.44 -17.88
CA GLY A 224 -20.55 -21.49 -18.66
C GLY A 224 -20.14 -21.54 -20.15
N THR A 225 -19.33 -20.59 -20.63
CA THR A 225 -18.88 -20.53 -22.03
C THR A 225 -17.37 -20.44 -22.14
N PHE A 226 -16.83 -20.87 -23.28
CA PHE A 226 -15.41 -20.64 -23.65
C PHE A 226 -15.28 -19.53 -24.70
N ILE A 227 -16.26 -18.61 -24.75
CA ILE A 227 -16.21 -17.40 -25.57
C ILE A 227 -15.60 -16.29 -24.71
N HIS A 228 -14.60 -15.62 -25.24
CA HIS A 228 -13.86 -14.56 -24.57
C HIS A 228 -14.10 -13.25 -25.32
N ASP A 229 -14.88 -12.36 -24.73
CA ASP A 229 -15.28 -11.08 -25.35
C ASP A 229 -14.20 -10.00 -25.22
N ALA A 230 -13.20 -10.23 -24.35
CA ALA A 230 -12.07 -9.33 -24.15
C ALA A 230 -10.78 -10.09 -23.83
N LEU A 231 -9.63 -9.41 -23.99
CA LEU A 231 -8.33 -9.91 -23.52
C LEU A 231 -8.21 -9.71 -22.02
N GLY A 232 -8.62 -10.72 -21.26
CA GLY A 232 -8.53 -10.74 -19.80
C GLY A 232 -7.56 -11.81 -19.30
N MET A 233 -7.33 -11.82 -17.99
CA MET A 233 -6.45 -12.79 -17.33
C MET A 233 -7.18 -13.46 -16.15
N ASN A 234 -6.54 -14.45 -15.56
CA ASN A 234 -7.01 -15.03 -14.31
C ASN A 234 -6.50 -14.18 -13.13
N PHE A 235 -7.37 -13.29 -12.63
CA PHE A 235 -7.12 -12.48 -11.43
C PHE A 235 -7.94 -12.98 -10.23
N ARG A 236 -8.28 -14.25 -10.17
CA ARG A 236 -9.04 -14.78 -9.05
C ARG A 236 -8.18 -15.05 -7.82
N VAL A 237 -8.80 -15.05 -6.66
CA VAL A 237 -8.25 -15.51 -5.38
C VAL A 237 -8.96 -16.81 -4.95
N THR A 238 -8.43 -17.45 -3.93
CA THR A 238 -9.06 -18.64 -3.34
C THR A 238 -10.00 -18.25 -2.21
N ASP A 239 -11.01 -19.09 -1.96
CA ASP A 239 -11.92 -18.92 -0.81
C ASP A 239 -11.18 -19.07 0.52
N MET A 240 -10.09 -19.85 0.57
CA MET A 240 -9.21 -19.98 1.73
C MET A 240 -8.54 -18.64 2.09
N GLN A 241 -8.02 -17.89 1.10
CA GLN A 241 -7.47 -16.55 1.32
C GLN A 241 -8.55 -15.60 1.86
N CYS A 242 -9.75 -15.67 1.29
CA CYS A 242 -10.88 -14.85 1.75
C CYS A 242 -11.33 -15.22 3.17
N ALA A 243 -11.25 -16.50 3.57
CA ALA A 243 -11.51 -16.92 4.94
C ALA A 243 -10.54 -16.28 5.93
N VAL A 244 -9.23 -16.29 5.62
CA VAL A 244 -8.22 -15.56 6.39
C VAL A 244 -8.56 -14.07 6.46
N GLY A 245 -8.80 -13.42 5.31
CA GLY A 245 -9.15 -12.00 5.26
C GLY A 245 -10.39 -11.66 6.08
N ARG A 246 -11.41 -12.53 6.08
CA ARG A 246 -12.63 -12.34 6.86
C ARG A 246 -12.39 -12.40 8.37
N ALA A 247 -11.52 -13.31 8.82
CA ALA A 247 -11.09 -13.37 10.22
C ALA A 247 -10.28 -12.11 10.62
N GLN A 248 -9.35 -11.72 9.78
CA GLN A 248 -8.53 -10.51 9.98
C GLN A 248 -9.37 -9.22 10.05
N LEU A 249 -10.43 -9.08 9.23
CA LEU A 249 -11.34 -7.93 9.30
C LEU A 249 -11.98 -7.76 10.68
N ARG A 250 -12.38 -8.87 11.33
CA ARG A 250 -12.94 -8.81 12.70
C ARG A 250 -11.95 -8.28 13.73
N LYS A 251 -10.65 -8.47 13.50
CA LYS A 251 -9.57 -8.05 14.39
C LYS A 251 -9.05 -6.64 14.09
N LEU A 252 -9.46 -6.05 12.98
CA LEU A 252 -8.96 -4.74 12.52
C LEU A 252 -9.00 -3.65 13.60
N PRO A 253 -10.09 -3.45 14.36
CA PRO A 253 -10.14 -2.40 15.37
C PRO A 253 -9.06 -2.54 16.46
N ASP A 254 -8.80 -3.74 16.94
CA ASP A 254 -7.75 -4.02 17.93
C ASP A 254 -6.35 -3.84 17.34
N ILE A 255 -6.13 -4.33 16.12
CA ILE A 255 -4.86 -4.17 15.40
C ILE A 255 -4.54 -2.68 15.21
N VAL A 256 -5.51 -1.89 14.74
CA VAL A 256 -5.35 -0.45 14.51
C VAL A 256 -5.07 0.28 15.81
N ALA A 257 -5.85 0.03 16.87
CA ALA A 257 -5.65 0.67 18.17
C ALA A 257 -4.24 0.41 18.72
N ARG A 258 -3.74 -0.82 18.63
CA ARG A 258 -2.40 -1.18 19.08
C ARG A 258 -1.32 -0.50 18.23
N LYS A 259 -1.45 -0.48 16.89
CA LYS A 259 -0.50 0.19 15.99
C LYS A 259 -0.45 1.70 16.29
N GLN A 260 -1.60 2.33 16.52
CA GLN A 260 -1.67 3.75 16.89
C GLN A 260 -1.03 4.03 18.24
N ALA A 261 -1.23 3.18 19.24
CA ALA A 261 -0.58 3.30 20.55
C ALA A 261 0.95 3.19 20.44
N ASN A 262 1.45 2.21 19.67
CA ASN A 262 2.88 2.05 19.42
C ASN A 262 3.47 3.27 18.70
N HIS A 263 2.78 3.77 17.66
CA HIS A 263 3.21 4.98 16.95
C HIS A 263 3.26 6.20 17.87
N ALA A 264 2.22 6.43 18.68
CA ALA A 264 2.19 7.55 19.62
C ALA A 264 3.33 7.46 20.65
N ARG A 265 3.72 6.24 21.07
CA ARG A 265 4.83 6.02 21.97
C ARG A 265 6.18 6.37 21.34
N TYR A 266 6.41 5.99 20.08
CA TYR A 266 7.60 6.43 19.33
C TYR A 266 7.68 7.96 19.27
N VAL A 267 6.58 8.62 18.88
CA VAL A 267 6.51 10.08 18.80
C VAL A 267 6.86 10.72 20.15
N ALA A 268 6.29 10.24 21.24
CA ALA A 268 6.56 10.78 22.57
C ALA A 268 8.02 10.58 22.99
N ASN A 269 8.57 9.39 22.74
CA ASN A 269 9.93 9.04 23.18
C ASN A 269 11.04 9.67 22.33
N LEU A 270 10.77 9.97 21.06
CA LEU A 270 11.75 10.56 20.15
C LEU A 270 11.60 12.09 20.03
N ALA A 271 10.60 12.67 20.69
CA ALA A 271 10.39 14.11 20.68
C ALA A 271 11.65 14.85 21.22
N GLY A 272 12.14 15.82 20.45
CA GLY A 272 13.30 16.63 20.82
C GLY A 272 14.67 15.97 20.58
N VAL A 273 14.73 14.77 20.03
CA VAL A 273 16.00 14.15 19.61
C VAL A 273 16.49 14.85 18.34
N GLU A 274 17.63 15.54 18.46
CA GLU A 274 18.22 16.27 17.34
C GLU A 274 18.63 15.32 16.21
N GLY A 275 18.37 15.70 14.95
CA GLY A 275 18.67 14.87 13.77
C GLY A 275 17.68 13.72 13.53
N VAL A 276 16.62 13.61 14.34
CA VAL A 276 15.52 12.64 14.15
C VAL A 276 14.23 13.36 13.81
N ARG A 277 13.55 12.90 12.77
CA ARG A 277 12.22 13.37 12.34
C ARG A 277 11.40 12.17 11.89
N TRP A 278 10.11 12.33 11.79
CA TRP A 278 9.21 11.30 11.27
C TRP A 278 8.15 11.91 10.36
N MET A 279 7.57 11.06 9.54
CA MET A 279 6.50 11.43 8.63
C MET A 279 5.36 12.15 9.35
N GLN A 280 4.93 13.28 8.81
CA GLN A 280 3.75 14.00 9.29
C GLN A 280 2.51 13.48 8.58
N VAL A 281 1.44 13.31 9.33
CA VAL A 281 0.16 12.88 8.76
C VAL A 281 -0.47 14.04 7.99
N GLN A 282 -0.91 13.78 6.76
CA GLN A 282 -1.62 14.77 5.94
C GLN A 282 -2.83 15.33 6.68
N GLU A 283 -2.99 16.65 6.70
CA GLU A 283 -4.18 17.29 7.25
C GLU A 283 -5.45 16.74 6.59
N GLY A 284 -6.48 16.50 7.40
CA GLY A 284 -7.72 15.86 6.96
C GLY A 284 -7.69 14.35 6.85
N SER A 285 -6.51 13.70 6.96
CA SER A 285 -6.36 12.25 6.96
C SER A 285 -6.39 11.67 8.37
N SER A 286 -7.09 10.54 8.54
CA SER A 286 -6.81 9.64 9.65
C SER A 286 -5.48 8.90 9.41
N HIS A 287 -4.95 8.24 10.44
CA HIS A 287 -3.70 7.49 10.35
C HIS A 287 -3.86 6.06 10.91
N VAL A 288 -3.60 5.09 10.06
CA VAL A 288 -3.41 3.69 10.44
C VAL A 288 -1.95 3.34 10.15
N PRO A 289 -1.05 3.43 11.14
CA PRO A 289 0.39 3.32 10.90
C PRO A 289 0.76 2.00 10.22
N PHE A 290 1.22 2.06 8.97
CA PHE A 290 1.75 0.88 8.29
C PHE A 290 3.13 0.52 8.83
N ARG A 291 3.97 1.55 9.05
CA ARG A 291 5.29 1.54 9.68
C ARG A 291 5.44 2.79 10.53
N PHE A 292 6.39 2.81 11.48
CA PHE A 292 6.88 4.07 11.99
C PHE A 292 7.96 4.58 11.03
N ALA A 293 7.59 5.52 10.18
CA ALA A 293 8.45 6.06 9.13
C ALA A 293 9.26 7.23 9.67
N MET A 294 10.55 7.00 9.92
CA MET A 294 11.48 7.93 10.56
C MET A 294 12.60 8.31 9.61
N LEU A 295 13.08 9.56 9.73
CA LEU A 295 14.30 10.04 9.12
C LEU A 295 15.37 10.23 10.19
N SER A 296 16.61 9.83 9.90
CA SER A 296 17.75 10.03 10.76
C SER A 296 18.94 10.50 9.94
N GLU A 297 19.60 11.57 10.40
CA GLU A 297 20.87 12.04 9.82
C GLU A 297 22.00 11.03 10.02
N ARG A 298 21.84 10.11 10.99
CA ARG A 298 22.76 9.00 11.30
C ARG A 298 22.13 7.65 10.95
N GLN A 299 21.45 7.56 9.80
CA GLN A 299 20.63 6.41 9.39
C GLN A 299 21.37 5.07 9.50
N ALA A 300 22.58 4.96 8.97
CA ALA A 300 23.37 3.73 9.00
C ALA A 300 23.73 3.30 10.42
N GLU A 301 24.15 4.24 11.27
CA GLU A 301 24.52 3.95 12.66
C GLU A 301 23.30 3.50 13.48
N VAL A 302 22.12 4.09 13.24
CA VAL A 302 20.88 3.66 13.89
C VAL A 302 20.50 2.24 13.46
N VAL A 303 20.60 1.93 12.16
CA VAL A 303 20.33 0.58 11.64
C VAL A 303 21.29 -0.42 12.26
N ASP A 304 22.60 -0.17 12.24
CA ASP A 304 23.60 -1.07 12.80
C ASP A 304 23.39 -1.32 14.30
N ALA A 305 23.06 -0.26 15.07
CA ALA A 305 22.78 -0.37 16.50
C ALA A 305 21.52 -1.21 16.81
N LEU A 306 20.45 -1.03 16.03
CA LEU A 306 19.24 -1.83 16.18
C LEU A 306 19.45 -3.29 15.76
N GLU A 307 20.18 -3.54 14.67
CA GLU A 307 20.51 -4.90 14.21
C GLU A 307 21.41 -5.64 15.20
N ALA A 308 22.35 -4.95 15.86
CA ALA A 308 23.18 -5.53 16.93
C ALA A 308 22.34 -6.09 18.09
N GLU A 309 21.20 -5.47 18.38
CA GLU A 309 20.22 -5.93 19.38
C GLU A 309 19.16 -6.88 18.77
N ARG A 310 19.38 -7.34 17.56
CA ARG A 310 18.49 -8.23 16.80
C ARG A 310 17.08 -7.65 16.62
N ILE A 311 17.01 -6.37 16.33
CA ILE A 311 15.79 -5.65 15.97
C ILE A 311 15.79 -5.42 14.47
N GLN A 312 14.80 -5.98 13.78
CA GLN A 312 14.71 -5.86 12.34
C GLN A 312 14.15 -4.51 11.92
N THR A 313 14.87 -3.80 11.07
CA THR A 313 14.42 -2.57 10.43
C THR A 313 14.23 -2.76 8.92
N ARG A 314 13.67 -1.77 8.25
CA ARG A 314 13.70 -1.66 6.78
C ARG A 314 14.07 -0.24 6.37
N GLY A 315 14.90 -0.12 5.34
CA GLY A 315 15.11 1.15 4.66
C GLY A 315 13.84 1.62 3.96
N PHE A 316 13.81 2.89 3.62
CA PHE A 316 12.74 3.47 2.78
C PHE A 316 12.82 2.98 1.35
N PHE A 317 11.79 3.26 0.56
CA PHE A 317 11.75 2.90 -0.84
C PHE A 317 12.93 3.51 -1.61
N HIS A 318 13.59 2.70 -2.44
CA HIS A 318 14.53 3.24 -3.43
C HIS A 318 13.72 3.99 -4.51
N PRO A 319 14.04 5.25 -4.81
CA PRO A 319 13.23 6.06 -5.72
C PRO A 319 13.03 5.42 -7.08
N LEU A 320 11.80 5.45 -7.60
CA LEU A 320 11.44 4.74 -8.83
C LEU A 320 12.25 5.18 -10.04
N HIS A 321 12.58 6.47 -10.15
CA HIS A 321 13.38 7.00 -11.26
C HIS A 321 14.85 6.56 -11.23
N LEU A 322 15.33 6.04 -10.08
CA LEU A 322 16.68 5.46 -9.93
C LEU A 322 16.70 3.93 -10.07
N GLN A 323 15.54 3.29 -10.17
CA GLN A 323 15.47 1.85 -10.38
C GLN A 323 16.05 1.46 -11.75
N PRO A 324 17.00 0.51 -11.82
CA PRO A 324 17.62 0.12 -13.10
C PRO A 324 16.61 -0.23 -14.21
N ALA A 325 15.55 -0.96 -13.86
CA ALA A 325 14.54 -1.38 -14.82
C ALA A 325 13.60 -0.24 -15.27
N LEU A 326 13.62 0.92 -14.62
CA LEU A 326 12.76 2.08 -14.93
C LEU A 326 13.53 3.28 -15.45
N GLN A 327 14.84 3.15 -15.69
CA GLN A 327 15.73 4.22 -16.15
C GLN A 327 15.23 4.92 -17.43
N THR A 328 14.57 4.19 -18.32
CA THR A 328 14.01 4.76 -19.58
C THR A 328 12.87 5.75 -19.35
N TYR A 329 12.33 5.80 -18.13
CA TYR A 329 11.27 6.72 -17.71
C TYR A 329 11.78 7.87 -16.84
N ALA A 330 13.06 7.85 -16.44
CA ALA A 330 13.64 8.92 -15.64
C ALA A 330 13.73 10.23 -16.45
N ARG A 331 13.33 11.35 -15.84
CA ARG A 331 13.33 12.68 -16.49
C ARG A 331 14.21 13.70 -15.73
N GLY A 332 15.02 13.26 -14.80
CA GLY A 332 15.91 14.12 -14.00
C GLY A 332 15.86 13.78 -12.51
N PRO A 333 16.57 14.55 -11.68
CA PRO A 333 16.65 14.32 -10.25
C PRO A 333 15.32 14.67 -9.56
N LEU A 334 14.99 13.89 -8.53
CA LEU A 334 13.85 14.12 -7.64
C LEU A 334 14.37 14.17 -6.19
N PRO A 335 14.89 15.33 -5.78
CA PRO A 335 15.76 15.44 -4.62
C PRO A 335 15.08 15.08 -3.29
N VAL A 336 13.77 15.27 -3.16
CA VAL A 336 13.05 14.89 -1.93
C VAL A 336 12.98 13.36 -1.84
N ALA A 337 12.52 12.67 -2.87
CA ALA A 337 12.46 11.21 -2.90
C ALA A 337 13.83 10.56 -2.67
N GLU A 338 14.89 11.13 -3.25
CA GLU A 338 16.27 10.67 -3.07
C GLU A 338 16.76 10.85 -1.64
N ARG A 339 16.46 12.01 -1.02
CA ARG A 339 16.80 12.28 0.39
C ARG A 339 16.06 11.33 1.33
N LEU A 340 14.74 11.17 1.15
CA LEU A 340 13.93 10.25 1.95
C LEU A 340 14.51 8.83 1.92
N SER A 341 14.93 8.38 0.74
CA SER A 341 15.53 7.03 0.58
C SER A 341 16.85 6.88 1.35
N ARG A 342 17.67 7.93 1.44
CA ARG A 342 18.96 7.87 2.15
C ARG A 342 18.81 7.97 3.66
N GLU A 343 17.91 8.80 4.14
CA GLU A 343 17.75 9.11 5.57
C GLU A 343 16.70 8.23 6.25
N GLY A 344 15.90 7.50 5.48
CA GLY A 344 14.69 6.84 5.95
C GLY A 344 14.91 5.48 6.59
N ILE A 345 14.22 5.26 7.70
CA ILE A 345 14.14 3.98 8.43
C ILE A 345 12.68 3.70 8.77
N CYS A 346 12.21 2.50 8.46
CA CYS A 346 10.96 1.98 8.96
C CYS A 346 11.18 1.16 10.22
N LEU A 347 10.59 1.56 11.33
CA LEU A 347 10.55 0.76 12.55
C LEU A 347 9.24 -0.03 12.64
N PRO A 348 9.24 -1.18 13.34
CA PRO A 348 8.06 -2.01 13.50
C PRO A 348 6.98 -1.30 14.31
N VAL A 349 5.71 -1.52 13.93
CA VAL A 349 4.53 -1.00 14.66
C VAL A 349 3.45 -2.08 14.82
N HIS A 350 3.80 -3.36 14.61
CA HIS A 350 2.83 -4.45 14.64
C HIS A 350 2.19 -4.63 16.03
N ARG A 351 1.08 -5.37 16.07
CA ARG A 351 0.28 -5.59 17.27
C ARG A 351 1.04 -6.31 18.40
N GLY A 352 1.99 -7.19 18.05
CA GLY A 352 2.76 -7.98 19.01
C GLY A 352 3.76 -7.18 19.84
N LEU A 353 4.12 -5.95 19.46
CA LEU A 353 5.04 -5.13 20.23
C LEU A 353 4.50 -4.77 21.60
N THR A 354 5.34 -4.90 22.61
CA THR A 354 5.10 -4.36 23.94
C THR A 354 5.55 -2.88 24.04
N SER A 355 5.10 -2.19 25.06
CA SER A 355 5.58 -0.83 25.33
C SER A 355 7.09 -0.79 25.57
N THR A 356 7.63 -1.82 26.25
CA THR A 356 9.07 -1.96 26.51
C THR A 356 9.87 -2.11 25.21
N ASP A 357 9.36 -2.88 24.25
CA ASP A 357 10.05 -3.03 22.96
C ASP A 357 10.19 -1.69 22.23
N VAL A 358 9.14 -0.85 22.27
CA VAL A 358 9.19 0.49 21.68
C VAL A 358 10.17 1.39 22.45
N ASP A 359 10.19 1.33 23.77
CA ASP A 359 11.12 2.11 24.61
C ASP A 359 12.58 1.71 24.33
N ASP A 360 12.87 0.40 24.30
CA ASP A 360 14.20 -0.11 23.99
C ASP A 360 14.71 0.43 22.65
N MET A 361 13.88 0.39 21.60
CA MET A 361 14.24 0.94 20.30
C MET A 361 14.52 2.44 20.36
N CYS A 362 13.69 3.20 21.06
CA CYS A 362 13.88 4.63 21.24
C CYS A 362 15.15 4.95 22.03
N ASP A 363 15.49 4.16 23.08
CA ASP A 363 16.71 4.32 23.84
C ASP A 363 17.98 4.09 23.03
N ILE A 364 17.96 3.09 22.15
CA ILE A 364 19.04 2.83 21.20
C ILE A 364 19.21 4.03 20.26
N ILE A 365 18.12 4.53 19.69
CA ILE A 365 18.15 5.68 18.78
C ILE A 365 18.69 6.93 19.49
N ARG A 366 18.20 7.22 20.70
CA ARG A 366 18.71 8.35 21.52
C ARG A 366 20.21 8.24 21.78
N LYS A 367 20.71 7.07 22.18
CA LYS A 367 22.14 6.84 22.41
C LYS A 367 22.98 7.10 21.15
N VAL A 368 22.50 6.68 19.98
CA VAL A 368 23.19 6.97 18.71
C VAL A 368 23.24 8.47 18.47
N HIS A 369 22.21 9.22 18.79
CA HIS A 369 22.15 10.68 18.59
C HIS A 369 22.75 11.50 19.74
N GLY A 370 23.38 10.88 20.75
CA GLY A 370 24.09 11.55 21.84
C GLY A 370 23.21 11.94 23.03
N GLY A 371 22.05 11.33 23.15
CA GLY A 371 21.08 11.50 24.24
C GLY A 371 21.27 10.49 25.36
#